data_1c5ab8f6f8f40891e22407c3055072b1
#
_entry.id   1c5ab8f6f8f40891e22407c3055072b1
#
_cell.length_a   1.000
_cell.length_b   1.000
_cell.length_c   1.000
_cell.angle_alpha   90.00
_cell.angle_beta   90.00
_cell.angle_gamma   90.00
#
_symmetry.space_group_name_H-M   'P 1'
#
loop_
_entity.id
_entity.type
_entity.pdbx_description
1 polymer ?
#
loop_
_entity_poly.entity_id
_entity_poly.type
_entity_poly.pdbx_seq_one_letter_code
_entity_poly.pdbx_strand_id
1 'polypeptide(L)'
;MKVLHKLGVLGNPTEHSLSPFIHNRFAREAKINFDYRPYTVAESDLELFFKDFCKDDKFLGLNVTLPYKKEVFYLCQKTTDKSKLISAVNTLFKQERFVVGESTDGFGLISDFKLKNIFLRDKKNIDFWGRRCCSKHSA
;
A
#
# COMPACT_ATOMS: atom_id res chain seq x y z
N MET A 1 -17.95 -20.99 13.56
CA MET A 1 -16.55 -20.83 13.02
C MET A 1 -16.25 -19.35 12.87
N LYS A 2 -15.15 -18.85 13.44
CA LYS A 2 -14.73 -17.46 13.19
C LYS A 2 -14.26 -17.36 11.73
N VAL A 3 -14.79 -16.42 10.98
CA VAL A 3 -14.37 -16.14 9.61
C VAL A 3 -12.90 -15.74 9.64
N LEU A 4 -12.06 -16.39 8.85
CA LEU A 4 -10.67 -16.00 8.66
C LEU A 4 -10.62 -14.89 7.59
N HIS A 5 -10.26 -13.71 8.02
CA HIS A 5 -10.12 -12.58 7.12
C HIS A 5 -8.79 -12.63 6.35
N LYS A 6 -8.79 -12.10 5.14
CA LYS A 6 -7.62 -12.02 4.26
C LYS A 6 -7.06 -10.61 4.25
N LEU A 7 -5.76 -10.52 4.41
CA LEU A 7 -4.95 -9.32 4.23
C LEU A 7 -3.71 -9.70 3.40
N GLY A 8 -2.95 -8.74 2.97
CA GLY A 8 -1.69 -9.07 2.33
C GLY A 8 -0.95 -7.90 1.72
N VAL A 9 0.13 -8.23 1.02
CA VAL A 9 0.91 -7.30 0.23
C VAL A 9 0.86 -7.69 -1.25
N LEU A 10 0.39 -6.76 -2.07
CA LEU A 10 0.30 -6.85 -3.52
C LEU A 10 1.52 -6.18 -4.16
N GLY A 11 2.20 -6.86 -5.06
CA GLY A 11 3.36 -6.34 -5.80
C GLY A 11 3.93 -7.37 -6.76
N ASN A 12 5.10 -7.09 -7.32
CA ASN A 12 5.85 -8.02 -8.14
C ASN A 12 7.34 -7.61 -8.23
N PRO A 13 8.26 -8.36 -7.60
CA PRO A 13 8.05 -9.55 -6.77
C PRO A 13 7.61 -9.21 -5.33
N THR A 14 7.05 -10.20 -4.59
CA THR A 14 6.70 -10.05 -3.16
C THR A 14 7.28 -11.15 -2.26
N GLU A 15 8.01 -12.10 -2.82
CA GLU A 15 8.53 -13.29 -2.13
C GLU A 15 9.49 -12.94 -0.99
N HIS A 16 10.24 -11.83 -1.13
CA HIS A 16 11.20 -11.37 -0.12
C HIS A 16 10.61 -10.39 0.89
N SER A 17 9.32 -10.13 0.81
CA SER A 17 8.65 -9.20 1.73
C SER A 17 8.58 -9.76 3.15
N LEU A 18 9.04 -8.98 4.12
CA LEU A 18 8.90 -9.30 5.55
C LEU A 18 7.49 -8.99 6.10
N SER A 19 6.65 -8.30 5.31
CA SER A 19 5.31 -7.90 5.75
C SER A 19 4.46 -9.07 6.22
N PRO A 20 4.41 -10.24 5.55
CA PRO A 20 3.64 -11.38 6.05
C PRO A 20 4.10 -11.86 7.43
N PHE A 21 5.40 -11.92 7.66
CA PHE A 21 5.95 -12.33 8.96
C PHE A 21 5.53 -11.35 10.07
N ILE A 22 5.70 -10.05 9.82
CA ILE A 22 5.43 -8.98 10.80
C ILE A 22 3.93 -8.93 11.11
N HIS A 23 3.07 -8.87 10.10
CA HIS A 23 1.63 -8.71 10.29
C HIS A 23 0.98 -9.96 10.91
N ASN A 24 1.40 -11.17 10.53
CA ASN A 24 0.91 -12.38 11.16
C ASN A 24 1.37 -12.51 12.63
N ARG A 25 2.53 -11.95 12.97
CA ARG A 25 2.95 -11.85 14.37
C ARG A 25 2.05 -10.88 15.14
N PHE A 26 1.77 -9.69 14.60
CA PHE A 26 0.83 -8.73 15.21
C PHE A 26 -0.55 -9.32 15.39
N ALA A 27 -1.07 -10.08 14.40
CA ALA A 27 -2.36 -10.76 14.53
C ALA A 27 -2.41 -11.70 15.74
N ARG A 28 -1.37 -12.50 15.91
CA ARG A 28 -1.27 -13.43 17.06
C ARG A 28 -1.21 -12.70 18.40
N GLU A 29 -0.38 -11.66 18.50
CA GLU A 29 -0.24 -10.86 19.72
C GLU A 29 -1.53 -10.12 20.07
N ALA A 30 -2.23 -9.57 19.09
CA ALA A 30 -3.51 -8.88 19.25
C ALA A 30 -4.72 -9.82 19.34
N LYS A 31 -4.54 -11.15 19.16
CA LYS A 31 -5.60 -12.16 19.10
C LYS A 31 -6.67 -11.87 18.04
N ILE A 32 -6.26 -11.31 16.91
CA ILE A 32 -7.12 -11.02 15.75
C ILE A 32 -6.99 -12.15 14.74
N ASN A 33 -8.13 -12.63 14.21
CA ASN A 33 -8.16 -13.76 13.28
C ASN A 33 -8.07 -13.28 11.83
N PHE A 34 -6.85 -13.08 11.33
CA PHE A 34 -6.60 -12.83 9.91
C PHE A 34 -5.36 -13.61 9.43
N ASP A 35 -5.28 -13.79 8.12
CA ASP A 35 -4.14 -14.38 7.42
C ASP A 35 -3.57 -13.32 6.44
N TYR A 36 -2.33 -12.94 6.68
CA TYR A 36 -1.63 -11.97 5.83
C TYR A 36 -0.68 -12.69 4.89
N ARG A 37 -0.90 -12.56 3.57
CA ARG A 37 -0.12 -13.27 2.53
C ARG A 37 0.52 -12.33 1.52
N PRO A 38 1.61 -12.76 0.87
CA PRO A 38 2.12 -12.10 -0.33
C PRO A 38 1.22 -12.45 -1.52
N TYR A 39 0.97 -11.48 -2.39
CA TYR A 39 0.27 -11.63 -3.66
C TYR A 39 1.18 -11.10 -4.77
N THR A 40 1.96 -12.00 -5.38
CA THR A 40 2.76 -11.71 -6.57
C THR A 40 1.85 -11.83 -7.78
N VAL A 41 1.55 -10.72 -8.43
CA VAL A 41 0.61 -10.64 -9.54
C VAL A 41 1.34 -10.08 -10.76
N ALA A 42 1.17 -10.69 -11.94
CA ALA A 42 1.70 -10.14 -13.18
C ALA A 42 0.94 -8.85 -13.56
N GLU A 43 1.60 -7.95 -14.29
CA GLU A 43 0.98 -6.68 -14.71
C GLU A 43 -0.30 -6.91 -15.54
N SER A 44 -0.30 -7.92 -16.42
CA SER A 44 -1.47 -8.33 -17.20
C SER A 44 -2.68 -8.73 -16.37
N ASP A 45 -2.46 -9.21 -15.14
CA ASP A 45 -3.49 -9.80 -14.28
C ASP A 45 -3.94 -8.83 -13.17
N LEU A 46 -3.30 -7.67 -13.06
CA LEU A 46 -3.53 -6.71 -11.98
C LEU A 46 -4.99 -6.26 -11.89
N GLU A 47 -5.61 -5.90 -13.01
CA GLU A 47 -7.01 -5.46 -13.03
C GLU A 47 -7.97 -6.58 -12.63
N LEU A 48 -7.72 -7.81 -13.08
CA LEU A 48 -8.54 -8.96 -12.72
C LEU A 48 -8.42 -9.25 -11.23
N PHE A 49 -7.19 -9.29 -10.72
CA PHE A 49 -6.94 -9.47 -9.28
C PHE A 49 -7.63 -8.37 -8.45
N PHE A 50 -7.56 -7.12 -8.88
CA PHE A 50 -8.20 -6.00 -8.18
C PHE A 50 -9.73 -6.14 -8.16
N LYS A 51 -10.35 -6.56 -9.28
CA LYS A 51 -11.79 -6.85 -9.36
C LYS A 51 -12.20 -7.98 -8.42
N ASP A 52 -11.41 -9.04 -8.33
CA ASP A 52 -11.67 -10.17 -7.43
C ASP A 52 -11.48 -9.77 -5.95
N PHE A 53 -10.46 -8.97 -5.65
CA PHE A 53 -10.28 -8.35 -4.34
C PHE A 53 -11.50 -7.52 -3.93
N CYS A 54 -12.05 -6.70 -4.83
CA CYS A 54 -13.23 -5.88 -4.55
C CYS A 54 -14.46 -6.73 -4.20
N LYS A 55 -14.63 -7.89 -4.83
CA LYS A 55 -15.80 -8.78 -4.67
C LYS A 55 -15.72 -9.72 -3.46
N ASP A 56 -14.52 -10.11 -3.04
CA ASP A 56 -14.34 -11.09 -1.95
C ASP A 56 -14.47 -10.42 -0.59
N ASP A 57 -15.60 -10.61 0.07
CA ASP A 57 -15.89 -10.04 1.40
C ASP A 57 -14.95 -10.51 2.53
N LYS A 58 -14.19 -11.58 2.29
CA LYS A 58 -13.17 -12.03 3.24
C LYS A 58 -11.93 -11.14 3.23
N PHE A 59 -11.66 -10.42 2.13
CA PHE A 59 -10.60 -9.43 2.09
C PHE A 59 -11.00 -8.18 2.87
N LEU A 60 -10.20 -7.78 3.85
CA LEU A 60 -10.35 -6.51 4.57
C LEU A 60 -9.51 -5.39 3.97
N GLY A 61 -8.34 -5.72 3.45
CA GLY A 61 -7.42 -4.75 2.87
C GLY A 61 -6.15 -5.39 2.29
N LEU A 62 -5.37 -4.57 1.61
CA LEU A 62 -4.07 -4.94 1.06
C LEU A 62 -3.08 -3.79 1.22
N ASN A 63 -1.84 -4.11 1.52
CA ASN A 63 -0.76 -3.18 1.22
C ASN A 63 -0.38 -3.32 -0.26
N VAL A 64 0.04 -2.23 -0.87
CA VAL A 64 0.51 -2.19 -2.26
C VAL A 64 1.96 -1.73 -2.28
N THR A 65 2.81 -2.52 -2.94
CA THR A 65 4.21 -2.19 -3.14
C THR A 65 4.56 -2.08 -4.63
N LEU A 66 5.83 -1.95 -4.94
CA LEU A 66 6.30 -1.86 -6.32
C LEU A 66 5.89 -3.09 -7.15
N PRO A 67 5.56 -2.90 -8.43
CA PRO A 67 5.53 -1.62 -9.16
C PRO A 67 4.18 -0.89 -9.10
N TYR A 68 3.16 -1.42 -8.42
CA TYR A 68 1.73 -1.15 -8.64
C TYR A 68 1.13 0.03 -7.86
N LYS A 69 1.91 0.79 -7.09
CA LYS A 69 1.37 1.89 -6.26
C LYS A 69 0.62 2.96 -7.07
N LYS A 70 1.09 3.24 -8.28
CA LYS A 70 0.49 4.23 -9.17
C LYS A 70 -0.69 3.66 -9.95
N GLU A 71 -0.54 2.46 -10.50
CA GLU A 71 -1.58 1.77 -11.27
C GLU A 71 -2.82 1.53 -10.41
N VAL A 72 -2.62 1.02 -9.21
CA VAL A 72 -3.71 0.76 -8.24
C VAL A 72 -4.40 2.06 -7.80
N PHE A 73 -3.69 3.20 -7.74
CA PHE A 73 -4.32 4.48 -7.49
C PHE A 73 -5.44 4.78 -8.49
N TYR A 74 -5.23 4.50 -9.78
CA TYR A 74 -6.23 4.71 -10.83
C TYR A 74 -7.35 3.66 -10.84
N LEU A 75 -7.12 2.49 -10.27
CA LEU A 75 -8.15 1.46 -10.11
C LEU A 75 -9.09 1.72 -8.93
N CYS A 76 -8.66 2.53 -7.95
CA CYS A 76 -9.46 2.82 -6.76
C CYS A 76 -10.67 3.69 -7.09
N GLN A 77 -11.83 3.32 -6.56
CA GLN A 77 -13.05 4.13 -6.64
C GLN A 77 -12.99 5.38 -5.78
N LYS A 78 -12.29 5.31 -4.66
CA LYS A 78 -12.05 6.42 -3.72
C LYS A 78 -10.59 6.44 -3.30
N THR A 79 -10.04 7.63 -3.18
CA THR A 79 -8.68 7.85 -2.67
C THR A 79 -8.66 9.01 -1.70
N THR A 80 -7.78 8.94 -0.72
CA THR A 80 -7.58 10.03 0.25
C THR A 80 -6.87 11.22 -0.41
N ASP A 81 -6.95 12.39 0.20
CA ASP A 81 -6.28 13.59 -0.32
C ASP A 81 -4.75 13.44 -0.35
N LYS A 82 -4.20 12.69 0.61
CA LYS A 82 -2.76 12.34 0.60
C LYS A 82 -2.37 11.52 -0.61
N SER A 83 -3.18 10.51 -0.97
CA SER A 83 -2.94 9.69 -2.16
C SER A 83 -3.07 10.49 -3.45
N LYS A 84 -4.02 11.43 -3.51
CA LYS A 84 -4.21 12.32 -4.67
C LYS A 84 -3.00 13.22 -4.90
N LEU A 85 -2.39 13.74 -3.83
CA LEU A 85 -1.20 14.61 -3.94
C LEU A 85 -0.02 13.95 -4.65
N ILE A 86 0.14 12.65 -4.46
CA ILE A 86 1.28 11.89 -5.01
C ILE A 86 0.88 10.93 -6.14
N SER A 87 -0.43 10.83 -6.44
CA SER A 87 -1.00 9.89 -7.42
C SER A 87 -0.53 8.46 -7.19
N ALA A 88 -0.49 8.02 -5.94
CA ALA A 88 -0.06 6.68 -5.56
C ALA A 88 -0.72 6.22 -4.26
N VAL A 89 -0.91 4.90 -4.13
CA VAL A 89 -1.42 4.25 -2.93
C VAL A 89 -0.48 3.14 -2.48
N ASN A 90 -0.37 2.94 -1.17
CA ASN A 90 0.34 1.81 -0.60
C ASN A 90 -0.55 0.97 0.33
N THR A 91 -1.78 1.41 0.55
CA THR A 91 -2.73 0.74 1.44
C THR A 91 -4.12 0.81 0.84
N LEU A 92 -4.78 -0.34 0.75
CA LEU A 92 -6.17 -0.48 0.36
C LEU A 92 -6.96 -1.00 1.55
N PHE A 93 -8.12 -0.43 1.80
CA PHE A 93 -9.05 -0.96 2.80
C PHE A 93 -10.49 -0.83 2.31
N LYS A 94 -11.33 -1.75 2.76
CA LYS A 94 -12.76 -1.72 2.45
C LYS A 94 -13.49 -0.86 3.47
N GLN A 95 -14.28 0.07 2.96
CA GLN A 95 -15.19 0.89 3.75
C GLN A 95 -16.57 0.84 3.10
N GLU A 96 -17.51 0.19 3.79
CA GLU A 96 -18.87 -0.07 3.27
C GLU A 96 -18.82 -0.83 1.92
N ARG A 97 -19.16 -0.13 0.82
CA ARG A 97 -19.21 -0.70 -0.54
C ARG A 97 -17.98 -0.34 -1.38
N PHE A 98 -17.06 0.45 -0.85
CA PHE A 98 -15.95 1.01 -1.61
C PHE A 98 -14.61 0.46 -1.14
N VAL A 99 -13.70 0.34 -2.09
CA VAL A 99 -12.28 0.22 -1.79
C VAL A 99 -11.67 1.61 -1.78
N VAL A 100 -11.04 1.95 -0.67
CA VAL A 100 -10.38 3.23 -0.46
C VAL A 100 -8.87 3.04 -0.55
N GLY A 101 -8.22 3.84 -1.38
CA GLY A 101 -6.77 3.89 -1.51
C GLY A 101 -6.16 5.00 -0.63
N GLU A 102 -5.21 4.64 0.21
CA GLU A 102 -4.47 5.55 1.10
C GLU A 102 -2.98 5.50 0.79
N SER A 103 -2.27 6.59 1.07
CA SER A 103 -0.81 6.62 1.11
C SER A 103 -0.30 7.02 2.48
N THR A 104 0.43 6.11 3.10
CA THR A 104 1.02 6.29 4.43
C THR A 104 2.54 6.54 4.36
N ASP A 105 3.18 6.36 3.21
CA ASP A 105 4.64 6.45 3.06
C ASP A 105 5.18 7.82 3.47
N GLY A 106 4.61 8.90 2.95
CA GLY A 106 5.05 10.25 3.26
C GLY A 106 4.82 10.63 4.72
N PHE A 107 3.68 10.23 5.29
CA PHE A 107 3.38 10.47 6.69
C PHE A 107 4.34 9.71 7.61
N GLY A 108 4.62 8.45 7.29
CA GLY A 108 5.58 7.63 8.03
C GLY A 108 6.97 8.27 8.08
N LEU A 109 7.47 8.71 6.92
CA LEU A 109 8.78 9.37 6.80
C LEU A 109 8.84 10.68 7.60
N ILE A 110 7.83 11.54 7.48
CA ILE A 110 7.78 12.81 8.22
C ILE A 110 7.68 12.54 9.73
N SER A 111 6.94 11.54 10.14
CA SER A 111 6.82 11.18 11.56
C SER A 111 8.16 10.68 12.12
N ASP A 112 8.90 9.87 11.37
CA ASP A 112 10.24 9.42 11.76
C ASP A 112 11.22 10.59 11.89
N PHE A 113 11.19 11.54 10.95
CA PHE A 113 12.00 12.75 11.02
C PHE A 113 11.69 13.58 12.27
N LYS A 114 10.41 13.75 12.60
CA LYS A 114 10.01 14.45 13.83
C LYS A 114 10.51 13.76 15.08
N LEU A 115 10.40 12.44 15.16
CA LEU A 115 10.90 11.65 16.28
C LEU A 115 12.42 11.77 16.45
N LYS A 116 13.14 11.88 15.34
CA LYS A 116 14.60 12.06 15.32
C LYS A 116 15.06 13.52 15.41
N ASN A 117 14.14 14.46 15.64
CA ASN A 117 14.42 15.90 15.65
C ASN A 117 15.08 16.42 14.35
N ILE A 118 14.77 15.79 13.21
CA ILE A 118 15.23 16.22 11.90
C ILE A 118 14.20 17.21 11.32
N PHE A 119 14.57 18.47 11.19
CA PHE A 119 13.71 19.51 10.63
C PHE A 119 14.04 19.71 9.16
N LEU A 120 13.02 19.57 8.28
CA LEU A 120 13.15 19.74 6.83
C LEU A 120 12.90 21.18 6.37
N ARG A 121 12.54 22.09 7.29
CA ARG A 121 12.25 23.48 6.98
C ARG A 121 13.52 24.12 6.40
N ASP A 122 13.37 24.76 5.25
CA ASP A 122 14.45 25.46 4.51
C ASP A 122 15.57 24.54 3.95
N LYS A 123 15.39 23.22 3.93
CA LYS A 123 16.29 22.32 3.20
C LYS A 123 15.86 22.25 1.74
N LYS A 124 16.81 22.48 0.82
CA LYS A 124 16.60 22.19 -0.61
C LYS A 124 16.20 20.72 -0.77
N ASN A 125 15.30 20.44 -1.71
CA ASN A 125 14.76 19.11 -1.97
C ASN A 125 15.81 18.00 -1.80
N ILE A 126 15.58 17.12 -0.83
CA ILE A 126 16.36 15.91 -0.69
C ILE A 126 15.60 14.86 -1.50
N ASP A 127 16.13 14.50 -2.67
CA ASP A 127 15.63 13.37 -3.44
C ASP A 127 15.95 12.07 -2.70
N PHE A 128 15.04 11.64 -1.81
CA PHE A 128 15.16 10.36 -1.11
C PHE A 128 14.84 9.16 -2.01
N TRP A 129 14.23 9.39 -3.17
CA TRP A 129 13.95 8.36 -4.16
C TRP A 129 14.99 8.47 -5.28
N GLY A 130 15.93 7.53 -5.27
CA GLY A 130 16.90 7.43 -6.35
C GLY A 130 16.22 7.44 -7.72
N ARG A 131 16.74 8.26 -8.58
CA ARG A 131 16.58 8.56 -10.01
C ARG A 131 15.54 7.84 -10.90
N ARG A 132 14.64 7.00 -10.39
CA ARG A 132 13.68 6.26 -11.23
C ARG A 132 12.26 6.84 -11.27
N CYS A 133 11.96 7.86 -10.49
CA CYS A 133 10.62 8.49 -10.49
C CYS A 133 10.49 9.80 -11.24
N CYS A 134 11.56 10.38 -11.74
CA CYS A 134 11.52 11.66 -12.46
C CYS A 134 12.24 11.59 -13.81
N SER A 135 11.76 10.78 -14.74
CA SER A 135 12.14 10.95 -16.12
C SER A 135 10.94 10.70 -17.02
N LYS A 136 10.44 11.77 -17.54
CA LYS A 136 9.72 12.00 -18.78
C LYS A 136 8.46 12.85 -18.57
N HIS A 137 8.68 14.14 -18.44
CA HIS A 137 7.81 15.13 -19.07
C HIS A 137 8.72 16.30 -19.43
N SER A 138 9.28 16.26 -20.61
CA SER A 138 9.77 17.42 -21.34
C SER A 138 9.53 17.19 -22.83
N ALA A 139 8.86 18.17 -23.39
CA ALA A 139 8.49 18.49 -24.76
C ALA A 139 7.11 18.02 -25.18
#